data_73f62222c19b0a3ba2d8ffab67adea31
#
_entry.id   73f62222c19b0a3ba2d8ffab67adea31
#
_cell.length_a   1.000
_cell.length_b   1.000
_cell.length_c   1.000
_cell.angle_alpha   90.00
_cell.angle_beta   90.00
_cell.angle_gamma   90.00
#
_symmetry.space_group_name_H-M   'P 1'
#
loop_
_entity.id
_entity.type
_entity.pdbx_description
1 polymer ?
#
loop_
_entity_poly.entity_id
_entity_poly.type
_entity_poly.pdbx_seq_one_letter_code
_entity_poly.pdbx_strand_id
1 'polypeptide(L)'
;GKAAERARAGNCCAQGRRTFCAHQQCLHRPRPVLAFATPQEQAESLVPPSGTDEAVWEMDFCSRPMLDERGKKMWEILVCDPSRTFEHSEFLPNNKINSVVLKNTLEKLIAEQGVKPRRIKFFRTQLQTIVTRALADLGIKPVQSNRCFAVMDWLDERLETVYKKHPSYDPKVSPGFIVQDAVPKDLSDALRGEKWLFVQMDWASLKEEMKDVASGKAFGDYFDATKYNLGAEIKDDTLIPGVAVFSRRSGPLAGWTASLELSCIKPDLNRGCLILETDVNTKWKYAAFDKSPESTGEAQAWESAKEDLSGLHFLAIQDNPDSETCAGFWLMRDRALPKI
;
A
#
# COMPACT_ATOMS: atom_id res chain seq x y z
N GLY A 1 -33.16 -22.84 40.76
CA GLY A 1 -31.81 -22.41 40.58
C GLY A 1 -31.26 -23.02 39.32
N LYS A 2 -31.03 -22.26 38.26
CA LYS A 2 -30.23 -22.69 37.11
C LYS A 2 -29.06 -21.69 37.02
N ALA A 3 -27.88 -22.22 37.28
CA ALA A 3 -26.62 -21.49 37.14
C ALA A 3 -26.32 -21.28 35.65
N ALA A 4 -25.91 -20.06 35.32
CA ALA A 4 -25.40 -19.67 34.02
C ALA A 4 -23.98 -20.23 33.86
N GLU A 5 -23.74 -21.04 32.84
CA GLU A 5 -22.42 -21.41 32.38
C GLU A 5 -21.87 -20.27 31.53
N ARG A 6 -20.89 -19.59 32.08
CA ARG A 6 -20.00 -18.69 31.33
C ARG A 6 -18.94 -19.57 30.66
N ALA A 7 -19.02 -19.70 29.33
CA ALA A 7 -17.91 -20.22 28.56
C ALA A 7 -16.76 -19.18 28.57
N ARG A 8 -15.68 -19.55 29.22
CA ARG A 8 -14.41 -18.82 29.18
C ARG A 8 -13.78 -19.05 27.79
N ALA A 9 -13.49 -17.97 27.06
CA ALA A 9 -12.56 -18.02 25.94
C ALA A 9 -11.20 -18.49 26.48
N GLY A 10 -10.83 -19.72 26.17
CA GLY A 10 -9.54 -20.30 26.55
C GLY A 10 -8.48 -19.80 25.57
N ASN A 11 -7.38 -19.28 26.14
CA ASN A 11 -6.11 -19.08 25.45
C ASN A 11 -5.70 -20.35 24.71
N CYS A 12 -5.77 -20.36 23.39
CA CYS A 12 -5.10 -21.32 22.55
C CYS A 12 -3.77 -20.73 22.05
N CYS A 13 -2.80 -20.67 22.92
CA CYS A 13 -1.40 -20.48 22.57
C CYS A 13 -0.65 -21.71 23.09
N ALA A 14 -0.45 -22.68 22.25
CA ALA A 14 0.73 -23.58 22.25
C ALA A 14 0.50 -24.70 21.24
N GLN A 15 1.34 -24.76 20.30
CA GLN A 15 1.70 -25.78 19.31
C GLN A 15 1.33 -25.36 17.88
N GLY A 16 2.30 -24.73 17.18
CA GLY A 16 2.65 -24.88 15.76
C GLY A 16 1.55 -24.92 14.68
N ARG A 17 0.33 -24.52 14.97
CA ARG A 17 -0.76 -24.49 13.98
C ARG A 17 -1.19 -23.04 13.74
N ARG A 18 -1.13 -22.62 12.50
CA ARG A 18 -1.65 -21.34 12.02
C ARG A 18 -3.17 -21.32 12.21
N THR A 19 -3.67 -20.79 13.33
CA THR A 19 -5.09 -20.74 13.63
C THR A 19 -5.56 -19.28 13.59
N PHE A 20 -6.41 -18.97 12.62
CA PHE A 20 -7.14 -17.71 12.59
C PHE A 20 -8.30 -17.77 13.61
N CYS A 21 -8.38 -16.83 14.54
CA CYS A 21 -9.51 -16.71 15.46
C CYS A 21 -10.70 -16.08 14.73
N ALA A 22 -11.79 -16.84 14.59
CA ALA A 22 -12.95 -16.47 13.78
C ALA A 22 -14.15 -16.01 14.60
N HIS A 23 -14.70 -14.83 14.26
CA HIS A 23 -16.10 -14.47 14.55
C HIS A 23 -16.89 -14.48 13.23
N GLN A 24 -18.05 -15.12 13.24
CA GLN A 24 -18.77 -15.58 12.06
C GLN A 24 -19.77 -14.53 11.55
N GLN A 25 -19.69 -14.12 10.29
CA GLN A 25 -20.68 -13.26 9.64
C GLN A 25 -21.24 -13.81 8.32
N CYS A 26 -22.45 -13.42 8.01
CA CYS A 26 -23.46 -14.01 7.13
C CYS A 26 -23.13 -14.32 5.67
N LEU A 27 -23.76 -15.35 5.18
CA LEU A 27 -23.69 -15.97 3.85
C LEU A 27 -24.46 -15.21 2.76
N HIS A 28 -23.89 -15.14 1.54
CA HIS A 28 -24.62 -14.92 0.29
C HIS A 28 -24.33 -16.06 -0.72
N ARG A 29 -25.36 -16.49 -1.49
CA ARG A 29 -25.29 -17.60 -2.47
C ARG A 29 -24.78 -17.13 -3.84
N PRO A 30 -23.99 -17.94 -4.57
CA PRO A 30 -23.38 -17.56 -5.85
C PRO A 30 -24.25 -17.86 -7.10
N ARG A 31 -24.02 -17.13 -8.19
CA ARG A 31 -24.46 -17.37 -9.57
C ARG A 31 -23.28 -17.74 -10.49
N PRO A 32 -23.51 -18.35 -11.66
CA PRO A 32 -22.47 -19.05 -12.44
C PRO A 32 -21.47 -18.14 -13.18
N VAL A 33 -20.30 -18.69 -13.43
CA VAL A 33 -19.01 -18.07 -13.74
C VAL A 33 -18.69 -18.10 -15.22
N LEU A 34 -18.06 -17.04 -15.74
CA LEU A 34 -17.33 -16.99 -17.00
C LEU A 34 -15.94 -17.65 -16.85
N ALA A 35 -15.52 -18.41 -17.87
CA ALA A 35 -14.25 -19.11 -17.85
C ALA A 35 -13.06 -18.14 -17.97
N PHE A 36 -12.14 -18.21 -17.04
CA PHE A 36 -10.87 -17.51 -17.07
C PHE A 36 -9.74 -18.49 -17.40
N ALA A 37 -8.67 -17.98 -18.05
CA ALA A 37 -7.47 -18.75 -18.37
C ALA A 37 -6.87 -19.45 -17.15
N THR A 38 -6.17 -20.56 -17.36
CA THR A 38 -5.63 -21.38 -16.28
C THR A 38 -4.58 -20.62 -15.43
N PRO A 39 -4.46 -20.91 -14.14
CA PRO A 39 -3.51 -20.20 -13.25
C PRO A 39 -2.05 -20.21 -13.73
N GLN A 40 -1.64 -21.21 -14.49
CA GLN A 40 -0.27 -21.32 -15.01
C GLN A 40 0.05 -20.32 -16.13
N GLU A 41 -0.87 -20.04 -17.05
CA GLU A 41 -0.65 -19.07 -18.13
C GLU A 41 -0.67 -17.61 -17.67
N GLN A 42 -1.39 -17.33 -16.56
CA GLN A 42 -1.40 -15.99 -15.96
C GLN A 42 -0.23 -15.77 -15.00
N ALA A 43 0.26 -16.82 -14.35
CA ALA A 43 1.40 -16.75 -13.44
C ALA A 43 2.71 -16.37 -14.17
N GLU A 44 2.92 -16.81 -15.41
CA GLU A 44 4.13 -16.44 -16.18
C GLU A 44 4.19 -14.96 -16.56
N SER A 45 3.05 -14.24 -16.59
CA SER A 45 3.02 -12.82 -16.95
C SER A 45 3.00 -11.86 -15.76
N LEU A 46 2.70 -12.34 -14.54
CA LEU A 46 2.42 -11.50 -13.35
C LEU A 46 3.47 -11.62 -12.25
N VAL A 47 4.29 -12.66 -12.26
CA VAL A 47 5.40 -12.76 -11.30
C VAL A 47 6.60 -12.02 -11.91
N PRO A 48 7.06 -10.90 -11.32
CA PRO A 48 8.37 -10.39 -11.70
C PRO A 48 9.38 -11.48 -11.39
N PRO A 49 10.35 -11.77 -12.28
CA PRO A 49 11.34 -12.80 -12.04
C PRO A 49 12.02 -12.53 -10.70
N SER A 50 11.87 -13.44 -9.77
CA SER A 50 12.54 -13.41 -8.48
C SER A 50 14.04 -13.43 -8.77
N GLY A 51 14.74 -12.32 -8.50
CA GLY A 51 16.20 -12.32 -8.48
C GLY A 51 16.93 -11.28 -9.30
N THR A 52 16.30 -10.22 -9.75
CA THR A 52 17.05 -9.03 -10.18
C THR A 52 16.82 -7.92 -9.19
N ASP A 53 17.87 -7.43 -8.56
CA ASP A 53 17.93 -6.18 -7.81
C ASP A 53 17.72 -5.00 -8.79
N GLU A 54 16.50 -4.94 -9.34
CA GLU A 54 16.14 -3.86 -10.25
C GLU A 54 16.03 -2.59 -9.46
N ALA A 55 16.96 -1.67 -9.68
CA ALA A 55 16.95 -0.38 -9.02
C ALA A 55 15.61 0.34 -9.26
N VAL A 56 14.93 0.66 -8.18
CA VAL A 56 13.70 1.45 -8.16
C VAL A 56 14.00 2.73 -7.43
N TRP A 57 13.63 3.86 -8.00
CA TRP A 57 13.69 5.15 -7.32
C TRP A 57 12.29 5.67 -7.05
N GLU A 58 12.17 6.51 -6.03
CA GLU A 58 10.98 7.27 -5.72
C GLU A 58 11.22 8.75 -5.95
N MET A 59 10.22 9.45 -6.47
CA MET A 59 10.35 10.85 -6.83
C MET A 59 9.11 11.65 -6.44
N ASP A 60 9.34 12.89 -5.99
CA ASP A 60 8.32 13.92 -5.92
C ASP A 60 8.79 15.17 -6.66
N PHE A 61 7.92 15.69 -7.53
CA PHE A 61 8.16 16.94 -8.23
C PHE A 61 6.94 17.85 -8.05
N CYS A 62 7.05 18.82 -7.15
CA CYS A 62 5.91 19.67 -6.79
C CYS A 62 6.35 21.05 -6.31
N SER A 63 5.39 22.00 -6.30
CA SER A 63 5.58 23.28 -5.64
C SER A 63 5.56 23.12 -4.12
N ARG A 64 6.36 23.92 -3.44
CA ARG A 64 6.49 23.94 -1.98
C ARG A 64 5.83 25.20 -1.37
N PRO A 65 5.52 25.18 -0.06
CA PRO A 65 4.94 26.33 0.64
C PRO A 65 5.99 27.43 0.90
N MET A 66 6.75 27.77 -0.11
CA MET A 66 7.77 28.81 -0.10
C MET A 66 7.62 29.66 -1.35
N LEU A 67 7.81 30.96 -1.21
CA LEU A 67 7.68 31.93 -2.30
C LEU A 67 9.07 32.43 -2.73
N ASP A 68 9.24 32.62 -4.03
CA ASP A 68 10.40 33.33 -4.58
C ASP A 68 10.24 34.86 -4.38
N GLU A 69 11.27 35.62 -4.75
CA GLU A 69 11.27 37.09 -4.66
C GLU A 69 10.14 37.77 -5.44
N ARG A 70 9.50 37.07 -6.36
CA ARG A 70 8.37 37.51 -7.17
C ARG A 70 7.02 37.07 -6.63
N GLY A 71 6.98 36.45 -5.43
CA GLY A 71 5.79 35.90 -4.83
C GLY A 71 5.24 34.65 -5.54
N LYS A 72 6.06 33.95 -6.34
CA LYS A 72 5.69 32.68 -6.99
C LYS A 72 6.17 31.50 -6.17
N LYS A 73 5.41 30.42 -6.18
CA LYS A 73 5.79 29.17 -5.48
C LYS A 73 7.12 28.63 -6.02
N MET A 74 8.01 28.29 -5.13
CA MET A 74 9.21 27.51 -5.47
C MET A 74 8.81 26.06 -5.73
N TRP A 75 9.50 25.44 -6.67
CA TRP A 75 9.32 24.04 -7.01
C TRP A 75 10.53 23.24 -6.55
N GLU A 76 10.33 21.97 -6.30
CA GLU A 76 11.39 21.09 -5.86
C GLU A 76 11.26 19.71 -6.52
N ILE A 77 12.40 19.18 -6.97
CA ILE A 77 12.57 17.80 -7.36
C ILE A 77 13.18 17.06 -6.17
N LEU A 78 12.54 16.02 -5.71
CA LEU A 78 13.08 15.07 -4.74
C LEU A 78 13.22 13.72 -5.42
N VAL A 79 14.36 13.07 -5.24
CA VAL A 79 14.61 11.70 -5.73
C VAL A 79 15.39 10.94 -4.67
N CYS A 80 14.95 9.74 -4.34
CA CYS A 80 15.65 8.82 -3.44
C CYS A 80 15.43 7.37 -3.86
N ASP A 81 16.20 6.45 -3.32
CA ASP A 81 15.87 5.02 -3.33
C ASP A 81 14.96 4.65 -2.12
N PRO A 82 14.32 3.48 -2.12
CA PRO A 82 13.43 3.07 -1.03
C PRO A 82 14.10 2.99 0.35
N SER A 83 15.42 2.76 0.40
CA SER A 83 16.19 2.70 1.65
C SER A 83 16.80 4.05 2.02
N ARG A 84 16.62 5.08 1.20
CA ARG A 84 17.19 6.41 1.36
C ARG A 84 18.71 6.38 1.52
N THR A 85 19.39 5.47 0.77
CA THR A 85 20.86 5.43 0.72
C THR A 85 21.44 6.61 -0.03
N PHE A 86 20.65 7.21 -0.92
CA PHE A 86 20.87 8.53 -1.47
C PHE A 86 19.61 9.37 -1.41
N GLU A 87 19.78 10.66 -1.30
CA GLU A 87 18.75 11.68 -1.32
C GLU A 87 19.19 12.84 -2.20
N HIS A 88 18.39 13.19 -3.18
CA HIS A 88 18.63 14.36 -4.01
C HIS A 88 17.49 15.35 -3.90
N SER A 89 17.80 16.61 -3.60
CA SER A 89 16.84 17.70 -3.64
C SER A 89 17.36 18.87 -4.47
N GLU A 90 16.51 19.41 -5.36
CA GLU A 90 16.83 20.55 -6.18
C GLU A 90 15.65 21.52 -6.24
N PHE A 91 15.85 22.77 -5.80
CA PHE A 91 14.85 23.81 -5.94
C PHE A 91 14.90 24.46 -7.32
N LEU A 92 13.73 24.66 -7.91
CA LEU A 92 13.55 25.24 -9.23
C LEU A 92 12.62 26.45 -9.18
N PRO A 93 12.95 27.52 -9.91
CA PRO A 93 12.00 28.60 -10.11
C PRO A 93 10.85 28.16 -11.01
N ASN A 94 9.66 28.75 -10.83
CA ASN A 94 8.43 28.38 -11.51
C ASN A 94 8.53 28.36 -13.06
N ASN A 95 9.41 29.16 -13.65
CA ASN A 95 9.60 29.21 -15.10
C ASN A 95 10.48 28.09 -15.68
N LYS A 96 11.04 27.22 -14.83
CA LYS A 96 11.87 26.07 -15.25
C LYS A 96 11.19 24.72 -15.11
N ILE A 97 9.87 24.71 -14.95
CA ILE A 97 9.10 23.47 -14.76
C ILE A 97 8.76 22.85 -16.12
N ASN A 98 9.59 21.93 -16.57
CA ASN A 98 9.41 21.21 -17.83
C ASN A 98 10.13 19.84 -17.83
N SER A 99 9.82 19.00 -18.80
CA SER A 99 10.38 17.64 -18.93
C SER A 99 11.88 17.62 -19.24
N VAL A 100 12.42 18.66 -19.89
CA VAL A 100 13.84 18.73 -20.23
C VAL A 100 14.69 18.96 -18.96
N VAL A 101 14.27 19.86 -18.09
CA VAL A 101 14.96 20.11 -16.82
C VAL A 101 14.92 18.84 -15.97
N LEU A 102 13.75 18.21 -15.81
CA LEU A 102 13.63 16.96 -15.06
C LEU A 102 14.52 15.86 -15.65
N LYS A 103 14.52 15.69 -16.98
CA LYS A 103 15.40 14.73 -17.67
C LYS A 103 16.86 14.97 -17.32
N ASN A 104 17.34 16.21 -17.47
CA ASN A 104 18.75 16.57 -17.23
C ASN A 104 19.15 16.30 -15.76
N THR A 105 18.27 16.64 -14.80
CA THR A 105 18.50 16.32 -13.39
C THR A 105 18.64 14.81 -13.17
N LEU A 106 17.76 14.01 -13.76
CA LEU A 106 17.80 12.55 -13.64
C LEU A 106 19.03 11.95 -14.34
N GLU A 107 19.44 12.45 -15.52
CA GLU A 107 20.66 12.01 -16.21
C GLU A 107 21.90 12.24 -15.34
N LYS A 108 21.99 13.41 -14.71
CA LYS A 108 23.07 13.75 -13.78
C LYS A 108 23.09 12.79 -12.59
N LEU A 109 21.93 12.53 -11.97
CA LEU A 109 21.81 11.59 -10.85
C LEU A 109 22.22 10.17 -11.23
N ILE A 110 21.80 9.67 -12.40
CA ILE A 110 22.18 8.37 -12.91
C ILE A 110 23.71 8.27 -13.05
N ALA A 111 24.35 9.33 -13.55
CA ALA A 111 25.82 9.37 -13.67
C ALA A 111 26.50 9.43 -12.29
N GLU A 112 25.96 10.19 -11.34
CA GLU A 112 26.50 10.31 -9.97
C GLU A 112 26.36 9.02 -9.17
N GLN A 113 25.21 8.36 -9.27
CA GLN A 113 24.93 7.11 -8.54
C GLN A 113 25.54 5.88 -9.23
N GLY A 114 25.92 5.99 -10.51
CA GLY A 114 26.41 4.84 -11.30
C GLY A 114 25.34 3.77 -11.58
N VAL A 115 24.08 4.06 -11.28
CA VAL A 115 22.95 3.13 -11.41
C VAL A 115 21.80 3.79 -12.15
N LYS A 116 21.31 3.15 -13.21
CA LYS A 116 20.10 3.56 -13.92
C LYS A 116 18.92 2.79 -13.39
N PRO A 117 17.91 3.45 -12.77
CA PRO A 117 16.72 2.74 -12.30
C PRO A 117 15.90 2.19 -13.47
N ARG A 118 15.33 1.02 -13.32
CA ARG A 118 14.38 0.47 -14.30
C ARG A 118 13.05 1.21 -14.26
N ARG A 119 12.64 1.65 -13.08
CA ARG A 119 11.39 2.37 -12.85
C ARG A 119 11.58 3.47 -11.81
N ILE A 120 10.80 4.55 -11.99
CA ILE A 120 10.68 5.60 -11.01
C ILE A 120 9.21 5.70 -10.60
N LYS A 121 8.95 5.55 -9.29
CA LYS A 121 7.63 5.71 -8.69
C LYS A 121 7.37 7.17 -8.34
N PHE A 122 6.13 7.62 -8.52
CA PHE A 122 5.67 8.95 -8.12
C PHE A 122 4.17 8.92 -7.84
N PHE A 123 3.70 9.72 -6.90
CA PHE A 123 2.29 9.67 -6.45
C PHE A 123 1.45 10.85 -6.95
N ARG A 124 2.06 11.95 -7.40
CA ARG A 124 1.32 13.13 -7.84
C ARG A 124 0.91 13.01 -9.31
N THR A 125 -0.36 13.27 -9.59
CA THR A 125 -0.94 13.16 -10.93
C THR A 125 -0.75 14.43 -11.78
N GLN A 126 -0.57 15.60 -11.14
CA GLN A 126 -0.58 16.91 -11.83
C GLN A 126 0.56 17.10 -12.84
N LEU A 127 1.71 16.52 -12.56
CA LEU A 127 2.87 16.59 -13.46
C LEU A 127 3.10 15.29 -14.25
N GLN A 128 2.11 14.40 -14.28
CA GLN A 128 2.23 13.11 -14.96
C GLN A 128 2.80 13.24 -16.38
N THR A 129 2.30 14.17 -17.17
CA THR A 129 2.77 14.36 -18.55
C THR A 129 4.25 14.75 -18.61
N ILE A 130 4.70 15.67 -17.73
CA ILE A 130 6.11 16.10 -17.66
C ILE A 130 6.99 14.92 -17.23
N VAL A 131 6.58 14.21 -16.18
CA VAL A 131 7.31 13.07 -15.63
C VAL A 131 7.40 11.94 -16.66
N THR A 132 6.26 11.53 -17.23
CA THR A 132 6.21 10.45 -18.23
C THR A 132 7.10 10.75 -19.43
N ARG A 133 7.08 12.00 -19.92
CA ARG A 133 7.91 12.40 -21.06
C ARG A 133 9.41 12.35 -20.70
N ALA A 134 9.79 12.92 -19.56
CA ALA A 134 11.20 12.91 -19.13
C ALA A 134 11.74 11.49 -18.94
N LEU A 135 10.95 10.59 -18.34
CA LEU A 135 11.34 9.20 -18.10
C LEU A 135 11.35 8.38 -19.40
N ALA A 136 10.41 8.62 -20.32
CA ALA A 136 10.40 7.95 -21.61
C ALA A 136 11.67 8.27 -22.43
N ASP A 137 12.10 9.53 -22.43
CA ASP A 137 13.34 9.96 -23.10
C ASP A 137 14.59 9.28 -22.51
N LEU A 138 14.52 8.86 -21.25
CA LEU A 138 15.59 8.11 -20.56
C LEU A 138 15.44 6.58 -20.67
N GLY A 139 14.36 6.08 -21.24
CA GLY A 139 14.02 4.65 -21.25
C GLY A 139 13.80 4.07 -19.86
N ILE A 140 13.23 4.88 -18.96
CA ILE A 140 12.85 4.50 -17.59
C ILE A 140 11.33 4.36 -17.51
N LYS A 141 10.83 3.31 -16.86
CA LYS A 141 9.39 3.09 -16.72
C LYS A 141 8.81 4.05 -15.66
N PRO A 142 7.90 4.98 -16.01
CA PRO A 142 7.15 5.76 -15.04
C PRO A 142 6.10 4.88 -14.36
N VAL A 143 6.00 4.95 -13.03
CA VAL A 143 5.00 4.20 -12.26
C VAL A 143 4.31 5.15 -11.30
N GLN A 144 3.03 5.44 -11.56
CA GLN A 144 2.20 6.13 -10.58
C GLN A 144 1.83 5.15 -9.46
N SER A 145 2.09 5.53 -8.22
CA SER A 145 1.93 4.65 -7.08
C SER A 145 1.75 5.45 -5.80
N ASN A 146 0.81 5.06 -4.95
CA ASN A 146 0.72 5.56 -3.58
C ASN A 146 1.77 4.90 -2.65
N ARG A 147 2.56 3.97 -3.17
CA ARG A 147 3.60 3.25 -2.43
C ARG A 147 4.98 3.89 -2.61
N CYS A 148 5.02 5.22 -2.54
CA CYS A 148 6.25 6.03 -2.56
C CYS A 148 6.65 6.41 -1.13
N PHE A 149 6.82 5.41 -0.26
CA PHE A 149 6.91 5.61 1.18
C PHE A 149 8.17 6.39 1.59
N ALA A 150 9.30 6.11 0.96
CA ALA A 150 10.56 6.78 1.29
C ALA A 150 10.50 8.28 1.01
N VAL A 151 10.04 8.67 -0.17
CA VAL A 151 9.93 10.09 -0.51
C VAL A 151 8.82 10.79 0.28
N MET A 152 7.74 10.07 0.65
CA MET A 152 6.67 10.63 1.50
C MET A 152 7.15 10.88 2.93
N ASP A 153 7.86 9.93 3.53
CA ASP A 153 8.44 10.08 4.86
C ASP A 153 9.50 11.20 4.86
N TRP A 154 10.31 11.28 3.79
CA TRP A 154 11.26 12.37 3.62
C TRP A 154 10.60 13.73 3.46
N LEU A 155 9.47 13.82 2.78
CA LEU A 155 8.70 15.06 2.67
C LEU A 155 8.20 15.57 4.03
N ASP A 156 7.72 14.69 4.91
CA ASP A 156 7.29 15.08 6.25
C ASP A 156 8.49 15.57 7.09
N GLU A 157 9.65 14.93 7.00
CA GLU A 157 10.87 15.41 7.63
C GLU A 157 11.27 16.78 7.09
N ARG A 158 11.22 16.98 5.76
CA ARG A 158 11.57 18.25 5.12
C ARG A 158 10.63 19.38 5.49
N LEU A 159 9.35 19.08 5.76
CA LEU A 159 8.43 20.10 6.26
C LEU A 159 8.97 20.75 7.54
N GLU A 160 9.44 19.93 8.49
CA GLU A 160 9.93 20.43 9.78
C GLU A 160 11.38 20.95 9.71
N THR A 161 12.22 20.30 8.93
CA THR A 161 13.66 20.59 8.91
C THR A 161 14.09 21.66 7.90
N VAL A 162 13.36 21.78 6.81
CA VAL A 162 13.70 22.66 5.68
C VAL A 162 12.64 23.74 5.47
N TYR A 163 11.37 23.34 5.18
CA TYR A 163 10.40 24.32 4.69
C TYR A 163 9.98 25.30 5.76
N LYS A 164 9.59 24.85 6.95
CA LYS A 164 9.20 25.74 8.07
C LYS A 164 10.33 26.67 8.54
N LYS A 165 11.58 26.30 8.28
CA LYS A 165 12.75 27.12 8.65
C LYS A 165 13.15 28.10 7.55
N HIS A 166 12.59 27.98 6.35
CA HIS A 166 12.93 28.84 5.23
C HIS A 166 12.34 30.24 5.42
N PRO A 167 13.11 31.34 5.19
CA PRO A 167 12.62 32.71 5.39
C PRO A 167 11.36 33.06 4.61
N SER A 168 11.16 32.46 3.45
CA SER A 168 10.00 32.67 2.59
C SER A 168 8.88 31.62 2.78
N TYR A 169 8.90 30.87 3.88
CA TYR A 169 7.82 29.92 4.20
C TYR A 169 6.52 30.65 4.49
N ASP A 170 5.45 30.25 3.82
CA ASP A 170 4.12 30.76 4.05
C ASP A 170 3.12 29.59 4.24
N PRO A 171 2.65 29.35 5.47
CA PRO A 171 1.71 28.25 5.76
C PRO A 171 0.35 28.43 5.10
N LYS A 172 0.01 29.62 4.60
CA LYS A 172 -1.22 29.91 3.86
C LYS A 172 -1.14 29.51 2.39
N VAL A 173 0.05 29.26 1.89
CA VAL A 173 0.23 28.75 0.54
C VAL A 173 -0.32 27.34 0.46
N SER A 174 -1.47 27.20 -0.17
CA SER A 174 -2.14 25.91 -0.39
C SER A 174 -1.19 24.92 -1.06
N PRO A 175 -1.21 23.65 -0.64
CA PRO A 175 -0.51 22.60 -1.39
C PRO A 175 -0.85 22.70 -2.87
N GLY A 176 0.12 22.38 -3.72
CA GLY A 176 -0.02 22.54 -5.17
C GLY A 176 -1.09 21.64 -5.81
N PHE A 177 -1.76 20.82 -5.02
CA PHE A 177 -2.79 19.91 -5.50
C PHE A 177 -3.81 19.58 -4.40
N ILE A 178 -5.03 19.33 -4.84
CA ILE A 178 -6.09 18.76 -4.01
C ILE A 178 -6.23 17.31 -4.46
N VAL A 179 -5.99 16.38 -3.56
CA VAL A 179 -6.36 14.98 -3.79
C VAL A 179 -7.88 14.92 -3.75
N GLN A 180 -8.50 14.69 -4.90
CA GLN A 180 -9.92 14.38 -4.93
C GLN A 180 -10.10 12.98 -4.37
N ASP A 181 -10.85 12.89 -3.28
CA ASP A 181 -11.19 11.60 -2.69
C ASP A 181 -12.12 10.82 -3.64
N ALA A 182 -11.64 9.69 -4.14
CA ALA A 182 -12.41 8.87 -5.07
C ALA A 182 -13.61 8.25 -4.36
N VAL A 183 -14.76 8.27 -5.03
CA VAL A 183 -15.94 7.56 -4.53
C VAL A 183 -15.73 6.05 -4.67
N PRO A 184 -15.89 5.28 -3.58
CA PRO A 184 -15.72 3.83 -3.64
C PRO A 184 -16.70 3.16 -4.61
N LYS A 185 -16.15 2.34 -5.51
CA LYS A 185 -16.90 1.56 -6.49
C LYS A 185 -17.33 0.22 -5.89
N ASP A 186 -18.45 -0.31 -6.34
CA ASP A 186 -18.88 -1.66 -5.98
C ASP A 186 -18.09 -2.71 -6.77
N LEU A 187 -17.66 -3.77 -6.06
CA LEU A 187 -17.11 -4.96 -6.71
C LEU A 187 -18.25 -5.87 -7.18
N SER A 188 -18.04 -6.55 -8.30
CA SER A 188 -18.93 -7.63 -8.71
C SER A 188 -18.86 -8.80 -7.71
N ASP A 189 -19.94 -9.57 -7.59
CA ASP A 189 -19.99 -10.73 -6.69
C ASP A 189 -18.91 -11.78 -7.01
N ALA A 190 -18.46 -11.83 -8.28
CA ALA A 190 -17.38 -12.71 -8.70
C ALA A 190 -16.02 -12.36 -8.09
N LEU A 191 -15.81 -11.10 -7.69
CA LEU A 191 -14.57 -10.57 -7.15
C LEU A 191 -14.62 -10.35 -5.63
N ARG A 192 -15.71 -10.78 -4.98
CA ARG A 192 -15.85 -10.77 -3.52
C ARG A 192 -15.58 -12.14 -2.95
N GLY A 193 -14.97 -12.19 -1.76
CA GLY A 193 -14.90 -13.41 -0.97
C GLY A 193 -16.27 -13.84 -0.47
N GLU A 194 -16.42 -15.13 -0.17
CA GLU A 194 -17.66 -15.67 0.40
C GLU A 194 -17.80 -15.30 1.89
N LYS A 195 -16.66 -15.19 2.58
CA LYS A 195 -16.56 -14.77 3.99
C LYS A 195 -15.29 -13.94 4.17
N TRP A 196 -15.26 -13.17 5.23
CA TRP A 196 -14.07 -12.42 5.62
C TRP A 196 -14.08 -12.18 7.14
N LEU A 197 -12.90 -11.91 7.69
CA LEU A 197 -12.70 -11.67 9.12
C LEU A 197 -11.58 -10.65 9.34
N PHE A 198 -11.69 -9.88 10.40
CA PHE A 198 -10.51 -9.25 11.00
C PHE A 198 -9.68 -10.32 11.69
N VAL A 199 -8.38 -10.29 11.47
CA VAL A 199 -7.43 -11.27 12.01
C VAL A 199 -6.18 -10.55 12.50
N GLN A 200 -5.37 -11.27 13.28
CA GLN A 200 -4.03 -10.84 13.64
C GLN A 200 -3.07 -12.00 13.43
N MET A 201 -1.85 -11.69 13.01
CA MET A 201 -0.78 -12.66 12.81
C MET A 201 0.50 -12.12 13.42
N ASP A 202 1.24 -12.94 14.14
CA ASP A 202 2.56 -12.54 14.63
C ASP A 202 3.54 -12.30 13.48
N TRP A 203 4.51 -11.42 13.72
CA TRP A 203 5.47 -11.00 12.69
C TRP A 203 6.32 -12.16 12.16
N ALA A 204 6.64 -13.15 13.01
CA ALA A 204 7.40 -14.32 12.58
C ALA A 204 6.61 -15.15 11.56
N SER A 205 5.34 -15.45 11.84
CA SER A 205 4.44 -16.17 10.93
C SER A 205 4.21 -15.40 9.63
N LEU A 206 4.05 -14.07 9.72
CA LEU A 206 3.88 -13.22 8.55
C LEU A 206 5.11 -13.27 7.62
N LYS A 207 6.31 -13.30 8.17
CA LYS A 207 7.54 -13.46 7.36
C LYS A 207 7.58 -14.78 6.58
N GLU A 208 6.99 -15.86 7.13
CA GLU A 208 6.89 -17.13 6.40
C GLU A 208 5.91 -17.04 5.22
N GLU A 209 4.73 -16.40 5.40
CA GLU A 209 3.81 -16.14 4.29
C GLU A 209 4.48 -15.32 3.18
N MET A 210 5.27 -14.32 3.55
CA MET A 210 6.01 -13.51 2.58
C MET A 210 7.07 -14.32 1.81
N LYS A 211 7.66 -15.36 2.40
CA LYS A 211 8.54 -16.30 1.67
C LYS A 211 7.78 -17.10 0.63
N ASP A 212 6.56 -17.52 0.91
CA ASP A 212 5.73 -18.22 -0.04
C ASP A 212 5.34 -17.31 -1.22
N VAL A 213 5.07 -16.04 -0.98
CA VAL A 213 4.90 -15.03 -2.05
C VAL A 213 6.20 -14.88 -2.86
N ALA A 214 7.33 -14.69 -2.20
CA ALA A 214 8.63 -14.51 -2.87
C ALA A 214 9.07 -15.73 -3.70
N SER A 215 8.66 -16.94 -3.29
CA SER A 215 8.92 -18.18 -4.03
C SER A 215 7.90 -18.48 -5.13
N GLY A 216 6.88 -17.66 -5.30
CA GLY A 216 5.81 -17.86 -6.27
C GLY A 216 4.80 -18.96 -5.92
N LYS A 217 4.77 -19.43 -4.67
CA LYS A 217 3.78 -20.41 -4.20
C LYS A 217 2.43 -19.77 -3.89
N ALA A 218 2.41 -18.49 -3.55
CA ALA A 218 1.22 -17.71 -3.31
C ALA A 218 1.26 -16.44 -4.17
N PHE A 219 0.09 -15.96 -4.60
CA PHE A 219 -0.01 -14.63 -5.18
C PHE A 219 0.32 -13.57 -4.12
N GLY A 220 0.79 -12.42 -4.57
CA GLY A 220 1.05 -11.31 -3.66
C GLY A 220 1.93 -10.26 -4.27
N ASP A 221 2.07 -9.17 -3.54
CA ASP A 221 3.06 -8.15 -3.86
C ASP A 221 3.96 -7.97 -2.65
N TYR A 222 5.24 -8.20 -2.87
CA TYR A 222 6.23 -8.13 -1.81
C TYR A 222 6.49 -6.67 -1.46
N PHE A 223 6.01 -6.27 -0.29
CA PHE A 223 6.43 -5.03 0.36
C PHE A 223 7.53 -5.36 1.37
N ASP A 224 8.76 -4.98 1.05
CA ASP A 224 9.88 -5.18 1.95
C ASP A 224 9.87 -4.12 3.06
N ALA A 225 9.23 -4.46 4.19
CA ALA A 225 9.14 -3.57 5.34
C ALA A 225 10.52 -3.16 5.89
N THR A 226 11.56 -3.97 5.65
CA THR A 226 12.92 -3.66 6.13
C THR A 226 13.58 -2.58 5.28
N LYS A 227 13.30 -2.53 3.97
CA LYS A 227 13.77 -1.45 3.09
C LYS A 227 13.28 -0.07 3.51
N TYR A 228 12.12 -0.02 4.13
CA TYR A 228 11.54 1.23 4.65
C TYR A 228 11.78 1.44 6.15
N ASN A 229 12.71 0.69 6.74
CA ASN A 229 13.03 0.71 8.17
C ASN A 229 11.85 0.39 9.11
N LEU A 230 10.76 -0.16 8.59
CA LEU A 230 9.56 -0.50 9.37
C LEU A 230 9.70 -1.84 10.08
N GLY A 231 10.54 -2.75 9.59
CA GLY A 231 10.70 -4.08 10.16
C GLY A 231 11.81 -4.19 11.19
N ALA A 232 12.71 -3.21 11.29
CA ALA A 232 13.86 -3.27 12.20
C ALA A 232 13.46 -3.20 13.69
N GLU A 233 12.30 -2.60 13.99
CA GLU A 233 11.80 -2.43 15.36
C GLU A 233 10.67 -3.40 15.71
N ILE A 234 10.14 -4.16 14.73
CA ILE A 234 9.03 -5.09 14.94
C ILE A 234 9.58 -6.41 15.48
N LYS A 235 9.15 -6.77 16.67
CA LYS A 235 9.51 -8.05 17.30
C LYS A 235 8.73 -9.21 16.66
N ASP A 236 9.28 -10.41 16.74
CA ASP A 236 8.69 -11.61 16.16
C ASP A 236 7.30 -11.95 16.73
N ASP A 237 7.03 -11.58 17.97
CA ASP A 237 5.76 -11.78 18.65
C ASP A 237 4.76 -10.63 18.47
N THR A 238 5.12 -9.57 17.76
CA THR A 238 4.23 -8.44 17.49
C THR A 238 3.08 -8.89 16.58
N LEU A 239 1.85 -8.63 17.02
CA LEU A 239 0.64 -8.98 16.29
C LEU A 239 0.34 -7.91 15.24
N ILE A 240 0.41 -8.29 13.98
CA ILE A 240 0.07 -7.43 12.84
C ILE A 240 -1.40 -7.62 12.50
N PRO A 241 -2.21 -6.54 12.43
CA PRO A 241 -3.62 -6.63 12.04
C PRO A 241 -3.76 -6.94 10.55
N GLY A 242 -4.78 -7.69 10.21
CA GLY A 242 -5.06 -8.05 8.82
C GLY A 242 -6.53 -8.34 8.57
N VAL A 243 -6.81 -8.63 7.32
CA VAL A 243 -8.10 -9.12 6.85
C VAL A 243 -7.88 -10.46 6.16
N ALA A 244 -8.55 -11.50 6.62
CA ALA A 244 -8.61 -12.79 5.95
C ALA A 244 -9.91 -12.90 5.15
N VAL A 245 -9.78 -13.30 3.89
CA VAL A 245 -10.90 -13.50 2.95
C VAL A 245 -10.93 -14.95 2.54
N PHE A 246 -12.09 -15.57 2.65
CA PHE A 246 -12.29 -16.98 2.35
C PHE A 246 -13.18 -17.13 1.13
N SER A 247 -12.76 -17.97 0.19
CA SER A 247 -13.50 -18.26 -1.03
C SER A 247 -13.09 -19.61 -1.62
N ARG A 248 -14.05 -20.42 -2.03
CA ARG A 248 -13.79 -21.61 -2.85
C ARG A 248 -13.11 -21.31 -4.17
N ARG A 249 -13.05 -20.04 -4.55
CA ARG A 249 -12.35 -19.51 -5.72
C ARG A 249 -11.14 -18.67 -5.30
N SER A 250 -10.47 -19.09 -4.24
CA SER A 250 -9.31 -18.36 -3.69
C SER A 250 -8.24 -18.07 -4.72
N GLY A 251 -7.88 -19.02 -5.56
CA GLY A 251 -6.88 -18.85 -6.64
C GLY A 251 -7.27 -17.77 -7.66
N PRO A 252 -8.41 -17.86 -8.36
CA PRO A 252 -8.89 -16.80 -9.25
C PRO A 252 -9.05 -15.43 -8.58
N LEU A 253 -9.51 -15.41 -7.32
CA LEU A 253 -9.65 -14.16 -6.56
C LEU A 253 -8.28 -13.55 -6.26
N ALA A 254 -7.33 -14.37 -5.82
CA ALA A 254 -5.96 -13.94 -5.56
C ALA A 254 -5.26 -13.47 -6.86
N GLY A 255 -5.46 -14.17 -7.97
CA GLY A 255 -4.93 -13.76 -9.28
C GLY A 255 -5.47 -12.40 -9.74
N TRP A 256 -6.77 -12.15 -9.56
CA TRP A 256 -7.34 -10.82 -9.83
C TRP A 256 -6.73 -9.76 -8.91
N THR A 257 -6.67 -10.03 -7.61
CA THR A 257 -6.10 -9.11 -6.62
C THR A 257 -4.63 -8.78 -6.95
N ALA A 258 -3.86 -9.75 -7.41
CA ALA A 258 -2.46 -9.57 -7.83
C ALA A 258 -2.30 -8.70 -9.09
N SER A 259 -3.36 -8.52 -9.89
CA SER A 259 -3.35 -7.59 -11.04
C SER A 259 -3.45 -6.12 -10.64
N LEU A 260 -3.74 -5.82 -9.36
CA LEU A 260 -3.90 -4.48 -8.82
C LEU A 260 -2.68 -4.10 -7.97
N GLU A 261 -2.35 -2.82 -7.92
CA GLU A 261 -1.43 -2.32 -6.91
C GLU A 261 -2.23 -1.98 -5.64
N LEU A 262 -2.14 -2.84 -4.62
CA LEU A 262 -2.83 -2.62 -3.36
C LEU A 262 -2.11 -1.57 -2.53
N SER A 263 -2.84 -0.56 -2.07
CA SER A 263 -2.31 0.48 -1.19
C SER A 263 -2.64 0.18 0.27
N CYS A 264 -3.93 0.06 0.59
CA CYS A 264 -4.37 -0.23 1.96
C CYS A 264 -5.82 -0.71 2.00
N ILE A 265 -6.21 -1.23 3.18
CA ILE A 265 -7.61 -1.48 3.56
C ILE A 265 -7.97 -0.53 4.71
N LYS A 266 -9.17 0.04 4.64
CA LYS A 266 -9.73 0.94 5.67
C LYS A 266 -11.19 0.60 5.97
N PRO A 267 -11.61 0.58 7.23
CA PRO A 267 -13.03 0.49 7.56
C PRO A 267 -13.72 1.84 7.32
N ASP A 268 -14.80 1.84 6.57
CA ASP A 268 -15.73 2.96 6.46
C ASP A 268 -16.96 2.68 7.34
N LEU A 269 -16.92 3.20 8.55
CA LEU A 269 -17.98 3.00 9.54
C LEU A 269 -19.32 3.59 9.10
N ASN A 270 -19.28 4.70 8.35
CA ASN A 270 -20.50 5.35 7.86
C ASN A 270 -21.19 4.48 6.80
N ARG A 271 -20.42 3.86 5.93
CA ARG A 271 -20.94 2.95 4.90
C ARG A 271 -21.13 1.51 5.39
N GLY A 272 -20.50 1.11 6.49
CA GLY A 272 -20.51 -0.27 6.99
C GLY A 272 -19.79 -1.22 6.03
N CYS A 273 -18.62 -0.83 5.58
CA CYS A 273 -17.83 -1.66 4.67
C CYS A 273 -16.33 -1.39 4.80
N LEU A 274 -15.54 -2.39 4.40
CA LEU A 274 -14.12 -2.22 4.16
C LEU A 274 -13.89 -1.59 2.78
N ILE A 275 -13.05 -0.58 2.72
CA ILE A 275 -12.59 0.04 1.49
C ILE A 275 -11.19 -0.50 1.19
N LEU A 276 -11.04 -1.14 0.04
CA LEU A 276 -9.75 -1.50 -0.54
C LEU A 276 -9.31 -0.35 -1.45
N GLU A 277 -8.21 0.29 -1.13
CA GLU A 277 -7.59 1.30 -1.97
C GLU A 277 -6.53 0.65 -2.86
N THR A 278 -6.64 0.91 -4.17
CA THR A 278 -5.73 0.38 -5.18
C THR A 278 -5.27 1.48 -6.11
N ASP A 279 -4.10 1.32 -6.68
CA ASP A 279 -3.48 2.30 -7.56
C ASP A 279 -3.38 3.68 -6.89
N VAL A 280 -3.38 4.77 -7.67
CA VAL A 280 -3.27 6.13 -7.10
C VAL A 280 -4.60 6.68 -6.61
N ASN A 281 -5.71 6.28 -7.24
CA ASN A 281 -7.02 6.90 -6.98
C ASN A 281 -8.21 5.97 -7.24
N THR A 282 -8.07 4.71 -6.93
CA THR A 282 -9.17 3.74 -7.07
C THR A 282 -9.53 3.16 -5.71
N LYS A 283 -10.82 3.18 -5.39
CA LYS A 283 -11.37 2.66 -4.14
C LYS A 283 -12.47 1.66 -4.45
N TRP A 284 -12.47 0.55 -3.72
CA TRP A 284 -13.44 -0.52 -3.86
C TRP A 284 -14.16 -0.77 -2.55
N LYS A 285 -15.47 -0.93 -2.56
CA LYS A 285 -16.22 -1.51 -1.45
C LYS A 285 -15.95 -3.01 -1.43
N TYR A 286 -14.99 -3.42 -0.62
CA TYR A 286 -14.41 -4.74 -0.67
C TYR A 286 -15.23 -5.77 0.09
N ALA A 287 -15.67 -5.45 1.30
CA ALA A 287 -16.46 -6.32 2.15
C ALA A 287 -17.44 -5.49 2.99
N ALA A 288 -18.66 -5.97 3.18
CA ALA A 288 -19.66 -5.30 4.00
C ALA A 288 -19.68 -5.88 5.41
N PHE A 289 -19.96 -5.04 6.42
CA PHE A 289 -20.28 -5.45 7.78
C PHE A 289 -21.53 -4.72 8.27
N ASP A 290 -22.20 -5.30 9.26
CA ASP A 290 -23.33 -4.62 9.86
C ASP A 290 -22.86 -3.40 10.69
N LYS A 291 -23.78 -2.47 10.96
CA LYS A 291 -23.49 -1.29 11.78
C LYS A 291 -23.85 -1.49 13.24
N SER A 292 -23.79 -2.73 13.72
CA SER A 292 -23.97 -3.01 15.14
C SER A 292 -22.83 -2.35 15.96
N PRO A 293 -23.07 -2.04 17.24
CA PRO A 293 -22.03 -1.54 18.11
C PRO A 293 -20.82 -2.49 18.20
N GLU A 294 -21.07 -3.81 18.11
CA GLU A 294 -20.04 -4.85 18.15
C GLU A 294 -19.13 -4.78 16.91
N SER A 295 -19.70 -4.86 15.69
CA SER A 295 -18.95 -4.80 14.45
C SER A 295 -18.23 -3.45 14.26
N THR A 296 -18.87 -2.36 14.69
CA THR A 296 -18.25 -1.03 14.65
C THR A 296 -17.08 -0.94 15.62
N GLY A 297 -17.22 -1.51 16.84
CA GLY A 297 -16.14 -1.55 17.83
C GLY A 297 -14.96 -2.41 17.36
N GLU A 298 -15.22 -3.55 16.72
CA GLU A 298 -14.20 -4.42 16.13
C GLU A 298 -13.43 -3.71 15.02
N ALA A 299 -14.13 -3.04 14.11
CA ALA A 299 -13.52 -2.28 13.03
C ALA A 299 -12.66 -1.10 13.55
N GLN A 300 -13.10 -0.41 14.61
CA GLN A 300 -12.33 0.65 15.26
C GLN A 300 -11.08 0.10 15.95
N ALA A 301 -11.20 -1.02 16.66
CA ALA A 301 -10.05 -1.65 17.34
C ALA A 301 -9.00 -2.12 16.32
N TRP A 302 -9.45 -2.68 15.19
CA TRP A 302 -8.57 -3.08 14.10
C TRP A 302 -7.85 -1.87 13.48
N GLU A 303 -8.57 -0.76 13.23
CA GLU A 303 -7.98 0.48 12.71
C GLU A 303 -6.93 1.05 13.67
N SER A 304 -7.23 1.11 14.98
CA SER A 304 -6.27 1.57 15.99
C SER A 304 -5.02 0.69 16.04
N ALA A 305 -5.17 -0.63 15.99
CA ALA A 305 -4.03 -1.55 15.94
C ALA A 305 -3.14 -1.34 14.70
N LYS A 306 -3.75 -0.99 13.56
CA LYS A 306 -3.02 -0.63 12.34
C LYS A 306 -2.27 0.70 12.50
N GLU A 307 -2.92 1.71 13.07
CA GLU A 307 -2.30 3.02 13.35
C GLU A 307 -1.10 2.89 14.29
N ASP A 308 -1.20 2.10 15.35
CA ASP A 308 -0.12 1.83 16.31
C ASP A 308 1.12 1.21 15.64
N LEU A 309 0.94 0.53 14.52
CA LEU A 309 2.00 -0.07 13.71
C LEU A 309 2.36 0.78 12.45
N SER A 310 2.17 2.09 12.53
CA SER A 310 2.47 3.02 11.42
C SER A 310 1.78 2.66 10.11
N GLY A 311 0.56 2.12 10.21
CA GLY A 311 -0.27 1.73 9.09
C GLY A 311 0.00 0.34 8.51
N LEU A 312 0.88 -0.45 9.13
CA LEU A 312 1.20 -1.80 8.66
C LEU A 312 0.03 -2.76 8.90
N HIS A 313 -0.37 -3.47 7.87
CA HIS A 313 -1.45 -4.47 7.90
C HIS A 313 -1.36 -5.41 6.70
N PHE A 314 -2.14 -6.50 6.72
CA PHE A 314 -2.11 -7.47 5.63
C PHE A 314 -3.51 -7.87 5.12
N LEU A 315 -3.53 -8.41 3.90
CA LEU A 315 -4.65 -9.12 3.31
C LEU A 315 -4.22 -10.55 3.00
N ALA A 316 -4.99 -11.52 3.47
CA ALA A 316 -4.83 -12.93 3.14
C ALA A 316 -6.06 -13.45 2.39
N ILE A 317 -5.86 -14.22 1.32
CA ILE A 317 -6.93 -14.90 0.59
C ILE A 317 -6.70 -16.41 0.69
N GLN A 318 -7.68 -17.12 1.23
CA GLN A 318 -7.62 -18.56 1.50
C GLN A 318 -8.91 -19.26 1.04
N ASP A 319 -8.82 -20.58 0.91
CA ASP A 319 -9.96 -21.42 0.54
C ASP A 319 -11.00 -21.46 1.67
N ASN A 320 -10.53 -21.67 2.88
CA ASN A 320 -11.35 -21.74 4.10
C ASN A 320 -10.48 -21.43 5.34
N PRO A 321 -11.10 -21.21 6.52
CA PRO A 321 -10.36 -20.87 7.74
C PRO A 321 -9.37 -21.94 8.24
N ASP A 322 -9.59 -23.20 7.86
CA ASP A 322 -8.74 -24.33 8.28
C ASP A 322 -7.61 -24.61 7.27
N SER A 323 -7.51 -23.82 6.21
CA SER A 323 -6.46 -23.97 5.20
C SER A 323 -5.11 -23.61 5.77
N GLU A 324 -4.12 -24.49 5.57
CA GLU A 324 -2.73 -24.25 6.00
C GLU A 324 -1.95 -23.33 5.03
N THR A 325 -2.51 -23.05 3.86
CA THR A 325 -1.86 -22.25 2.82
C THR A 325 -2.75 -21.10 2.35
N CYS A 326 -2.11 -19.97 2.05
CA CYS A 326 -2.78 -18.85 1.40
C CYS A 326 -2.68 -18.97 -0.12
N ALA A 327 -3.78 -18.73 -0.82
CA ALA A 327 -3.76 -18.53 -2.28
C ALA A 327 -3.08 -17.19 -2.63
N GLY A 328 -3.21 -16.20 -1.75
CA GLY A 328 -2.55 -14.92 -1.90
C GLY A 328 -2.36 -14.20 -0.57
N PHE A 329 -1.26 -13.45 -0.46
CA PHE A 329 -0.90 -12.68 0.72
C PHE A 329 -0.26 -11.35 0.34
N TRP A 330 -0.77 -10.25 0.89
CA TRP A 330 -0.28 -8.89 0.64
C TRP A 330 -0.01 -8.19 1.96
N LEU A 331 1.24 -7.78 2.16
CA LEU A 331 1.59 -6.85 3.22
C LEU A 331 1.46 -5.43 2.68
N MET A 332 0.76 -4.57 3.41
CA MET A 332 0.44 -3.19 3.00
C MET A 332 0.81 -2.20 4.10
N ARG A 333 1.00 -0.95 3.71
CA ARG A 333 1.16 0.17 4.63
C ARG A 333 0.17 1.28 4.29
N ASP A 334 -0.74 1.56 5.20
CA ASP A 334 -1.62 2.72 5.10
C ASP A 334 -0.82 4.00 5.42
N ARG A 335 -0.57 4.78 4.40
CA ARG A 335 0.19 6.02 4.50
C ARG A 335 -0.59 7.14 3.84
N ALA A 336 -1.00 8.12 4.65
CA ALA A 336 -1.67 9.30 4.11
C ALA A 336 -0.72 10.07 3.17
N LEU A 337 -1.27 10.58 2.08
CA LEU A 337 -0.50 11.44 1.17
C LEU A 337 -0.06 12.72 1.89
N PRO A 338 1.20 13.17 1.69
CA PRO A 338 1.70 14.41 2.26
C PRO A 338 0.84 15.61 1.84
N LYS A 339 0.53 16.48 2.80
CA LYS A 339 -0.30 17.68 2.57
C LYS A 339 0.51 18.90 2.10
N ILE A 340 1.69 18.67 1.57
CA ILE A 340 2.63 19.71 1.13
C ILE A 340 3.02 19.57 -0.34
#